data_c538fbd86d440a26de7935b450595c07
#
_entry.id   c538fbd86d440a26de7935b450595c07
#
_cell.length_a   1.000
_cell.length_b   1.000
_cell.length_c   1.000
_cell.angle_alpha   90.00
_cell.angle_beta   90.00
_cell.angle_gamma   90.00
#
_symmetry.space_group_name_H-M   'P 1'
#
loop_
_entity.id
_entity.type
_entity.pdbx_description
1 polymer ?
#
loop_
_entity_poly.entity_id
_entity_poly.type
_entity_poly.pdbx_seq_one_letter_code
_entity_poly.pdbx_strand_id
1 'polypeptide(L)'
;MKNKSLIISILFVFVSVIANAQGHNEQVTVEGTYRPQIKRSERLQKTPETPVNEFNIPKYKAETRDFNYNYNMEVETMSAINYKAEYGVEEKSNFLKAGIGTRLSPVFLFRHYGDLSNTMSLGVGVNHYSSWLDMKDYKKSSFMNNDFNIMTVNKFRGGQLRAFGDYKYDMYHLRAYDDIENPNGRNIHSFNLGAKWLSSGSSYRDFYTEFGGDYRATWIPGALTEHQVNAQAYLAYSDNWFDYKNINDLQTFAANVDLGYNNVFQNQLIVAVNPYFMMSGDFYHIHAGLRLDFKTGDNIGIYPDVLGSVFMLDNMLEFYAKFGGRSKINTFADIVAENPFVTTNFTNFSEFGYEKTNFDFQAGVKAKVLNNLDSHVGVRYRSIKNSVFYVPDLDFYATYSDDATVYHLQAFDIVFEDYKAVNVLADVHWKAMEKLDIAAELSVNSYTLTDKTEKAWYKPSFTMTLRGDYCLDKTWKFNASMMLMGKRWAMNLDNVAVQLDPAFDFQVGADYQIMEDLAAFAEIHNLFHDKYQLYYNYPSVGFEIFAGIKYRF
;
A
#
# COMPACT_ATOMS: atom_id res chain seq x y z
N MET A 1 26.74 -12.67 -17.12
CA MET A 1 27.28 -13.16 -15.83
C MET A 1 27.71 -12.04 -14.85
N LYS A 2 27.95 -10.79 -15.28
CA LYS A 2 28.38 -9.68 -14.39
C LYS A 2 27.29 -9.17 -13.40
N ASN A 3 26.00 -9.33 -13.71
CA ASN A 3 24.92 -8.78 -12.87
C ASN A 3 24.56 -9.65 -11.66
N LYS A 4 24.88 -10.94 -11.68
CA LYS A 4 24.65 -11.83 -10.52
C LYS A 4 25.59 -11.53 -9.35
N SER A 5 26.80 -11.07 -9.67
CA SER A 5 27.81 -10.69 -8.67
C SER A 5 27.44 -9.44 -7.89
N LEU A 6 26.76 -8.45 -8.54
CA LEU A 6 26.34 -7.22 -7.89
C LEU A 6 25.21 -7.44 -6.87
N ILE A 7 24.25 -8.29 -7.22
CA ILE A 7 23.11 -8.63 -6.33
C ILE A 7 23.61 -9.38 -5.10
N ILE A 8 24.54 -10.33 -5.29
CA ILE A 8 25.15 -11.08 -4.19
C ILE A 8 25.98 -10.13 -3.30
N SER A 9 26.66 -9.14 -3.89
CA SER A 9 27.45 -8.17 -3.12
C SER A 9 26.56 -7.25 -2.28
N ILE A 10 25.40 -6.82 -2.80
CA ILE A 10 24.45 -6.00 -2.04
C ILE A 10 23.81 -6.82 -0.90
N LEU A 11 23.49 -8.09 -1.16
CA LEU A 11 22.98 -8.99 -0.11
C LEU A 11 24.06 -9.25 0.97
N PHE A 12 25.32 -9.36 0.56
CA PHE A 12 26.45 -9.56 1.49
C PHE A 12 26.73 -8.31 2.35
N VAL A 13 26.54 -7.11 1.79
CA VAL A 13 26.66 -5.85 2.55
C VAL A 13 25.53 -5.75 3.59
N PHE A 14 24.31 -6.13 3.24
CA PHE A 14 23.19 -6.17 4.20
C PHE A 14 23.43 -7.19 5.32
N VAL A 15 23.90 -8.38 4.99
CA VAL A 15 24.24 -9.43 5.97
C VAL A 15 25.43 -9.04 6.84
N SER A 16 26.42 -8.35 6.28
CA SER A 16 27.62 -7.91 7.03
C SER A 16 27.33 -6.76 8.00
N VAL A 17 26.35 -5.89 7.72
CA VAL A 17 25.88 -4.86 8.67
C VAL A 17 25.18 -5.51 9.86
N ILE A 18 24.43 -6.58 9.64
CA ILE A 18 23.76 -7.34 10.71
C ILE A 18 24.79 -8.12 11.55
N ALA A 19 25.86 -8.66 10.93
CA ALA A 19 26.88 -9.45 11.61
C ALA A 19 27.83 -8.62 12.50
N ASN A 20 27.99 -7.31 12.25
CA ASN A 20 28.82 -6.43 13.07
C ASN A 20 28.10 -5.84 14.31
N ALA A 21 26.81 -6.16 14.50
CA ALA A 21 26.05 -5.74 15.68
C ALA A 21 26.26 -6.65 16.91
N GLN A 22 27.16 -7.64 16.84
CA GLN A 22 27.54 -8.44 18.01
C GLN A 22 28.46 -7.63 18.91
N GLY A 23 27.91 -7.08 19.99
CA GLY A 23 28.65 -6.41 21.04
C GLY A 23 29.72 -7.32 21.65
N HIS A 24 30.94 -6.82 21.72
CA HIS A 24 32.01 -7.43 22.49
C HIS A 24 31.61 -7.49 23.97
N ASN A 25 31.34 -8.69 24.47
CA ASN A 25 31.21 -8.95 25.89
C ASN A 25 32.62 -9.29 26.41
N GLU A 26 33.33 -8.31 26.94
CA GLU A 26 34.48 -8.57 27.79
C GLU A 26 34.00 -8.97 29.19
N GLN A 27 34.11 -10.25 29.50
CA GLN A 27 33.96 -10.72 30.88
C GLN A 27 35.26 -10.38 31.67
N VAL A 28 35.18 -9.32 32.45
CA VAL A 28 36.22 -9.05 33.48
C VAL A 28 35.85 -9.83 34.72
N THR A 29 36.58 -10.91 34.99
CA THR A 29 36.44 -11.66 36.25
C THR A 29 37.21 -10.91 37.32
N VAL A 30 36.52 -10.24 38.24
CA VAL A 30 37.11 -9.64 39.43
C VAL A 30 36.92 -10.63 40.60
N GLU A 31 37.99 -11.34 40.98
CA GLU A 31 38.01 -12.11 42.23
C GLU A 31 38.27 -11.16 43.41
N GLY A 32 37.19 -10.81 44.10
CA GLY A 32 37.27 -10.08 45.36
C GLY A 32 36.55 -10.86 46.47
N THR A 33 37.28 -11.25 47.49
CA THR A 33 36.73 -11.84 48.71
C THR A 33 35.94 -10.80 49.49
N TYR A 34 34.60 -10.81 49.30
CA TYR A 34 33.68 -9.92 50.04
C TYR A 34 33.17 -10.63 51.29
N ARG A 35 33.46 -10.07 52.48
CA ARG A 35 32.77 -10.45 53.74
C ARG A 35 31.64 -9.46 53.99
N PRO A 36 30.37 -9.92 53.96
CA PRO A 36 29.26 -9.00 54.23
C PRO A 36 29.16 -8.70 55.72
N GLN A 37 29.27 -7.44 56.08
CA GLN A 37 28.84 -6.93 57.39
C GLN A 37 27.44 -6.32 57.22
N ILE A 38 26.45 -6.92 57.90
CA ILE A 38 25.11 -6.35 57.93
C ILE A 38 25.10 -5.18 58.97
N LYS A 39 25.07 -3.95 58.46
CA LYS A 39 24.66 -2.77 59.27
C LYS A 39 23.16 -2.59 59.13
N ARG A 40 22.46 -2.54 60.27
CA ARG A 40 21.05 -2.09 60.31
C ARG A 40 20.98 -0.67 59.75
N SER A 41 20.31 -0.50 58.59
CA SER A 41 19.97 0.83 58.09
C SER A 41 18.57 1.22 58.59
N GLU A 42 18.46 2.41 59.16
CA GLU A 42 17.18 3.04 59.47
C GLU A 42 16.43 3.33 58.17
N ARG A 43 15.11 3.00 58.16
CA ARG A 43 14.21 3.29 57.05
C ARG A 43 14.09 4.81 56.90
N LEU A 44 14.70 5.35 55.86
CA LEU A 44 14.38 6.68 55.34
C LEU A 44 13.01 6.64 54.65
N GLN A 45 11.99 7.18 55.33
CA GLN A 45 10.70 7.49 54.73
C GLN A 45 10.84 8.77 53.87
N LYS A 46 11.46 8.69 52.73
CA LYS A 46 11.30 9.65 51.66
C LYS A 46 11.01 8.90 50.39
N THR A 47 9.79 9.00 49.92
CA THR A 47 9.43 8.68 48.54
C THR A 47 10.30 9.52 47.62
N PRO A 48 11.11 8.98 46.74
CA PRO A 48 11.80 9.78 45.76
C PRO A 48 10.75 10.41 44.84
N GLU A 49 10.76 11.74 44.78
CA GLU A 49 10.09 12.44 43.70
C GLU A 49 10.82 12.06 42.40
N THR A 50 10.18 11.27 41.57
CA THR A 50 10.64 11.04 40.21
C THR A 50 10.62 12.38 39.49
N PRO A 51 11.74 12.88 38.97
CA PRO A 51 11.68 14.04 38.10
C PRO A 51 10.78 13.66 36.91
N VAL A 52 9.70 14.42 36.76
CA VAL A 52 8.89 14.34 35.55
C VAL A 52 9.75 14.95 34.44
N ASN A 53 10.49 14.12 33.75
CA ASN A 53 11.07 14.53 32.48
C ASN A 53 9.88 14.65 31.51
N GLU A 54 9.47 15.88 31.25
CA GLU A 54 8.60 16.20 30.14
C GLU A 54 9.35 15.89 28.85
N PHE A 55 9.33 14.62 28.45
CA PHE A 55 9.72 14.24 27.10
C PHE A 55 8.59 14.67 26.16
N ASN A 56 8.75 15.84 25.58
CA ASN A 56 7.96 16.30 24.46
C ASN A 56 8.35 15.42 23.23
N ILE A 57 7.76 14.23 23.13
CA ILE A 57 7.89 13.41 21.94
C ILE A 57 7.00 14.05 20.88
N PRO A 58 7.55 14.61 19.80
CA PRO A 58 6.71 15.09 18.71
C PRO A 58 5.94 13.90 18.15
N LYS A 59 4.62 13.93 18.24
CA LYS A 59 3.73 12.92 17.67
C LYS A 59 3.75 13.09 16.15
N TYR A 60 4.67 12.39 15.49
CA TYR A 60 4.63 12.26 14.05
C TYR A 60 3.73 11.09 13.68
N LYS A 61 2.59 11.38 13.06
CA LYS A 61 2.04 10.47 12.05
C LYS A 61 2.90 10.69 10.80
N ALA A 62 3.66 9.70 10.38
CA ALA A 62 4.21 9.72 9.05
C ALA A 62 3.04 9.93 8.08
N GLU A 63 3.01 11.08 7.40
CA GLU A 63 2.11 11.27 6.28
C GLU A 63 2.63 10.32 5.21
N THR A 64 1.98 9.16 5.09
CA THR A 64 2.16 8.33 3.92
C THR A 64 1.69 9.17 2.75
N ARG A 65 2.63 9.71 2.00
CA ARG A 65 2.32 10.20 0.67
C ARG A 65 1.97 8.97 -0.13
N ASP A 66 0.71 8.82 -0.41
CA ASP A 66 0.26 7.92 -1.44
C ASP A 66 0.82 8.46 -2.75
N PHE A 67 2.04 7.99 -3.11
CA PHE A 67 2.39 7.96 -4.50
C PHE A 67 1.39 6.99 -5.11
N ASN A 68 0.39 7.52 -5.81
CA ASN A 68 -0.56 6.73 -6.59
C ASN A 68 0.13 6.09 -7.81
N TYR A 69 1.24 5.40 -7.56
CA TYR A 69 1.58 4.25 -8.36
C TYR A 69 0.72 3.13 -7.78
N ASN A 70 -0.45 2.95 -8.38
CA ASN A 70 -1.33 1.83 -8.06
C ASN A 70 -0.68 0.50 -8.47
N TYR A 71 0.49 0.22 -7.89
CA TYR A 71 0.88 -1.14 -7.69
C TYR A 71 0.01 -1.65 -6.55
N ASN A 72 -1.04 -2.39 -6.91
CA ASN A 72 -1.75 -3.25 -5.97
C ASN A 72 -0.80 -4.38 -5.50
N MET A 73 0.31 -4.02 -4.87
CA MET A 73 0.91 -4.88 -3.90
C MET A 73 0.02 -4.76 -2.66
N GLU A 74 -0.82 -5.76 -2.43
CA GLU A 74 -1.37 -5.98 -1.10
C GLU A 74 -0.18 -6.18 -0.15
N VAL A 75 0.38 -5.09 0.33
CA VAL A 75 1.25 -5.12 1.49
C VAL A 75 0.30 -5.46 2.64
N GLU A 76 0.39 -6.67 3.16
CA GLU A 76 -0.30 -7.01 4.40
C GLU A 76 0.15 -5.96 5.43
N THR A 77 -0.78 -5.09 5.81
CA THR A 77 -0.53 -4.10 6.84
C THR A 77 -0.08 -4.85 8.09
N MET A 78 1.12 -4.57 8.57
CA MET A 78 1.60 -5.04 9.86
C MET A 78 0.50 -4.76 10.90
N SER A 79 0.17 -5.76 11.71
CA SER A 79 -0.84 -5.62 12.77
C SER A 79 -0.57 -4.35 13.54
N ALA A 80 -1.59 -3.51 13.68
CA ALA A 80 -1.47 -2.23 14.35
C ALA A 80 -0.86 -2.44 15.73
N ILE A 81 0.34 -1.91 15.95
CA ILE A 81 0.92 -1.80 17.28
C ILE A 81 -0.09 -1.01 18.11
N ASN A 82 -0.57 -1.58 19.20
CA ASN A 82 -1.45 -0.91 20.15
C ASN A 82 -0.73 0.32 20.73
N TYR A 83 -0.88 1.45 20.05
CA TYR A 83 -0.35 2.71 20.52
C TYR A 83 -1.28 3.23 21.62
N LYS A 84 -0.83 3.18 22.87
CA LYS A 84 -1.48 3.93 23.95
C LYS A 84 -1.22 5.41 23.69
N ALA A 85 -2.24 6.13 23.24
CA ALA A 85 -2.19 7.58 23.17
C ALA A 85 -1.96 8.16 24.57
N GLU A 86 -0.84 8.86 24.78
CA GLU A 86 -0.68 9.68 25.98
C GLU A 86 -1.63 10.88 25.87
N TYR A 87 -2.53 10.99 26.83
CA TYR A 87 -3.45 12.11 26.95
C TYR A 87 -2.65 13.39 27.23
N GLY A 88 -2.78 14.43 26.39
CA GLY A 88 -2.27 15.76 26.74
C GLY A 88 -1.82 16.70 25.64
N VAL A 89 -1.86 16.33 24.37
CA VAL A 89 -1.64 17.28 23.27
C VAL A 89 -2.95 17.47 22.52
N GLU A 90 -3.44 18.69 22.40
CA GLU A 90 -4.57 19.03 21.54
C GLU A 90 -4.22 18.60 20.10
N GLU A 91 -4.76 17.48 19.66
CA GLU A 91 -4.64 17.04 18.28
C GLU A 91 -5.49 17.98 17.43
N LYS A 92 -4.83 18.79 16.62
CA LYS A 92 -5.52 19.69 15.70
C LYS A 92 -6.27 18.88 14.67
N SER A 93 -7.54 19.22 14.52
CA SER A 93 -8.48 18.45 13.72
C SER A 93 -8.31 18.68 12.22
N ASN A 94 -7.62 19.75 11.83
CA ASN A 94 -7.51 20.17 10.44
C ASN A 94 -6.07 20.23 9.98
N PHE A 95 -5.84 19.82 8.75
CA PHE A 95 -4.57 19.95 8.05
C PHE A 95 -4.80 20.48 6.65
N LEU A 96 -4.07 21.51 6.26
CA LEU A 96 -4.06 22.09 4.93
C LEU A 96 -2.61 22.11 4.41
N LYS A 97 -2.40 21.60 3.18
CA LYS A 97 -1.19 21.83 2.39
C LYS A 97 -1.62 22.48 1.08
N ALA A 98 -1.02 23.60 0.73
CA ALA A 98 -1.26 24.29 -0.53
C ALA A 98 0.07 24.78 -1.10
N GLY A 99 0.29 24.55 -2.38
CA GLY A 99 1.53 24.95 -3.04
C GLY A 99 1.42 24.91 -4.56
N ILE A 100 2.50 25.29 -5.21
CA ILE A 100 2.61 25.28 -6.67
C ILE A 100 3.99 24.77 -7.08
N GLY A 101 4.02 24.01 -8.16
CA GLY A 101 5.24 23.52 -8.80
C GLY A 101 5.64 24.31 -10.04
N THR A 102 6.89 24.12 -10.48
CA THR A 102 7.51 24.83 -11.62
C THR A 102 6.81 24.57 -12.96
N ARG A 103 6.03 23.50 -13.09
CA ARG A 103 5.24 23.19 -14.31
C ARG A 103 3.80 23.74 -14.23
N LEU A 104 3.59 24.82 -13.49
CA LEU A 104 2.25 25.28 -13.12
C LEU A 104 1.44 24.12 -12.53
N SER A 105 2.04 23.42 -11.56
CA SER A 105 1.52 22.22 -10.94
C SER A 105 0.97 22.57 -9.55
N PRO A 106 -0.29 23.02 -9.43
CA PRO A 106 -0.89 23.24 -8.13
C PRO A 106 -1.02 21.92 -7.38
N VAL A 107 -0.73 21.98 -6.07
CA VAL A 107 -0.97 20.91 -5.10
C VAL A 107 -1.82 21.44 -3.99
N PHE A 108 -2.86 20.70 -3.64
CA PHE A 108 -3.76 21.04 -2.55
C PHE A 108 -4.16 19.77 -1.80
N LEU A 109 -3.99 19.77 -0.49
CA LEU A 109 -4.44 18.71 0.39
C LEU A 109 -5.14 19.34 1.59
N PHE A 110 -6.39 18.98 1.80
CA PHE A 110 -7.14 19.30 3.01
C PHE A 110 -7.59 18.02 3.70
N ARG A 111 -7.43 17.96 5.00
CA ARG A 111 -7.96 16.88 5.84
C ARG A 111 -8.59 17.47 7.08
N HIS A 112 -9.77 17.00 7.39
CA HIS A 112 -10.46 17.25 8.64
C HIS A 112 -10.81 15.91 9.28
N TYR A 113 -10.59 15.79 10.58
CA TYR A 113 -11.13 14.68 11.36
C TYR A 113 -11.45 15.21 12.77
N GLY A 114 -12.71 15.13 13.14
CA GLY A 114 -13.16 15.63 14.44
C GLY A 114 -14.47 15.01 14.90
N ASP A 115 -14.73 15.13 16.17
CA ASP A 115 -15.99 14.69 16.77
C ASP A 115 -17.05 15.77 16.60
N LEU A 116 -18.15 15.44 15.91
CA LEU A 116 -19.35 16.27 15.81
C LEU A 116 -20.20 16.17 17.07
N SER A 117 -20.13 15.04 17.76
CA SER A 117 -20.80 14.76 19.04
C SER A 117 -20.06 13.63 19.77
N ASN A 118 -20.48 13.32 20.99
CA ASN A 118 -19.95 12.19 21.77
C ASN A 118 -20.10 10.83 21.07
N THR A 119 -20.99 10.73 20.07
CA THR A 119 -21.31 9.50 19.37
C THR A 119 -20.98 9.54 17.89
N MET A 120 -20.61 10.69 17.34
CA MET A 120 -20.39 10.85 15.90
C MET A 120 -19.10 11.61 15.62
N SER A 121 -18.22 11.01 14.84
CA SER A 121 -17.01 11.63 14.29
C SER A 121 -17.14 11.77 12.77
N LEU A 122 -16.56 12.84 12.22
CA LEU A 122 -16.53 13.15 10.78
C LEU A 122 -15.09 13.26 10.31
N GLY A 123 -14.78 12.59 9.22
CA GLY A 123 -13.57 12.77 8.44
C GLY A 123 -13.90 13.32 7.05
N VAL A 124 -13.15 14.31 6.58
CA VAL A 124 -13.24 14.84 5.22
C VAL A 124 -11.83 15.00 4.67
N GLY A 125 -11.63 14.56 3.44
CA GLY A 125 -10.37 14.72 2.72
C GLY A 125 -10.61 15.27 1.31
N VAL A 126 -9.75 16.16 0.88
CA VAL A 126 -9.68 16.67 -0.49
C VAL A 126 -8.22 16.67 -0.91
N ASN A 127 -7.92 16.08 -2.05
CA ASN A 127 -6.59 16.08 -2.64
C ASN A 127 -6.68 16.53 -4.09
N HIS A 128 -5.79 17.43 -4.49
CA HIS A 128 -5.64 17.89 -5.87
C HIS A 128 -4.17 17.94 -6.24
N TYR A 129 -3.86 17.36 -7.38
CA TYR A 129 -2.56 17.50 -8.04
C TYR A 129 -2.76 17.58 -9.54
N SER A 130 -2.15 18.57 -10.16
CA SER A 130 -2.19 18.70 -11.62
C SER A 130 -0.88 19.25 -12.17
N SER A 131 -0.64 19.05 -13.46
CA SER A 131 0.46 19.66 -14.21
C SER A 131 -0.11 20.21 -15.52
N TRP A 132 0.01 21.52 -15.70
CA TRP A 132 -0.61 22.23 -16.82
C TRP A 132 0.34 22.46 -18.00
N LEU A 133 1.66 22.39 -17.78
CA LEU A 133 2.65 22.54 -18.85
C LEU A 133 2.98 21.17 -19.46
N ASP A 134 3.00 21.15 -20.79
CA ASP A 134 3.33 19.96 -21.55
C ASP A 134 4.80 19.55 -21.38
N MET A 135 5.07 18.25 -21.46
CA MET A 135 6.42 17.73 -21.54
C MET A 135 7.01 18.00 -22.93
N LYS A 136 8.31 18.27 -22.99
CA LYS A 136 9.00 18.65 -24.25
C LYS A 136 8.79 17.64 -25.39
N ASP A 137 8.76 16.37 -25.05
CA ASP A 137 8.71 15.26 -26.01
C ASP A 137 7.32 14.59 -26.04
N TYR A 138 6.32 15.23 -25.42
CA TYR A 138 4.94 14.74 -25.35
C TYR A 138 3.98 15.93 -25.33
N LYS A 139 3.52 16.33 -26.52
CA LYS A 139 2.54 17.40 -26.66
C LYS A 139 1.21 17.03 -26.01
N LYS A 140 0.58 17.98 -25.34
CA LYS A 140 -0.65 17.76 -24.56
C LYS A 140 -0.50 16.64 -23.54
N SER A 141 0.48 16.78 -22.68
CA SER A 141 0.75 15.87 -21.56
C SER A 141 0.26 16.38 -20.20
N SER A 142 -0.52 17.45 -20.20
CA SER A 142 -1.14 17.97 -19.00
C SER A 142 -2.08 16.91 -18.39
N PHE A 143 -2.13 16.88 -17.07
CA PHE A 143 -2.98 15.95 -16.34
C PHE A 143 -3.52 16.59 -15.05
N MET A 144 -4.56 15.99 -14.50
CA MET A 144 -5.17 16.41 -13.24
C MET A 144 -5.71 15.20 -12.50
N ASN A 145 -5.42 15.14 -11.20
CA ASN A 145 -5.92 14.12 -10.28
C ASN A 145 -6.62 14.80 -9.11
N ASN A 146 -7.84 14.38 -8.81
CA ASN A 146 -8.61 14.89 -7.70
C ASN A 146 -9.24 13.73 -6.93
N ASP A 147 -9.09 13.75 -5.61
CA ASP A 147 -9.74 12.82 -4.71
C ASP A 147 -10.54 13.59 -3.66
N PHE A 148 -11.79 13.24 -3.49
CA PHE A 148 -12.63 13.70 -2.41
C PHE A 148 -13.11 12.50 -1.61
N ASN A 149 -12.95 12.54 -0.30
CA ASN A 149 -13.45 11.51 0.59
C ASN A 149 -14.17 12.10 1.79
N ILE A 150 -15.20 11.39 2.23
CA ILE A 150 -15.94 11.69 3.45
C ILE A 150 -16.18 10.39 4.21
N MET A 151 -16.01 10.43 5.51
CA MET A 151 -16.27 9.28 6.39
C MET A 151 -16.95 9.74 7.65
N THR A 152 -17.95 8.98 8.10
CA THR A 152 -18.55 9.16 9.42
C THR A 152 -18.40 7.89 10.25
N VAL A 153 -18.13 8.06 11.54
CA VAL A 153 -18.11 6.98 12.52
C VAL A 153 -19.18 7.28 13.56
N ASN A 154 -20.21 6.45 13.58
CA ASN A 154 -21.33 6.60 14.52
C ASN A 154 -21.26 5.48 15.56
N LYS A 155 -21.13 5.85 16.83
CA LYS A 155 -21.01 4.92 17.96
C LYS A 155 -22.39 4.65 18.54
N PHE A 156 -22.73 3.38 18.70
CA PHE A 156 -23.96 2.89 19.33
C PHE A 156 -23.62 1.98 20.52
N ARG A 157 -24.59 1.66 21.36
CA ARG A 157 -24.37 0.77 22.50
C ARG A 157 -23.87 -0.63 22.07
N GLY A 158 -24.31 -1.12 20.90
CA GLY A 158 -23.98 -2.46 20.40
C GLY A 158 -22.84 -2.49 19.38
N GLY A 159 -22.24 -1.35 19.02
CA GLY A 159 -21.18 -1.30 18.01
C GLY A 159 -21.03 0.08 17.39
N GLN A 160 -20.37 0.12 16.25
CA GLN A 160 -20.19 1.35 15.48
C GLN A 160 -20.54 1.13 14.00
N LEU A 161 -21.16 2.14 13.42
CA LEU A 161 -21.41 2.23 11.98
C LEU A 161 -20.42 3.22 11.38
N ARG A 162 -19.62 2.74 10.42
CA ARG A 162 -18.77 3.58 9.58
C ARG A 162 -19.43 3.70 8.23
N ALA A 163 -19.76 4.93 7.79
CA ALA A 163 -20.21 5.19 6.44
C ALA A 163 -19.17 6.06 5.74
N PHE A 164 -18.94 5.80 4.46
CA PHE A 164 -17.94 6.51 3.68
C PHE A 164 -18.44 6.77 2.26
N GLY A 165 -17.91 7.83 1.66
CA GLY A 165 -18.09 8.15 0.27
C GLY A 165 -16.82 8.71 -0.30
N ASP A 166 -16.43 8.21 -1.48
CA ASP A 166 -15.23 8.63 -2.19
C ASP A 166 -15.61 9.03 -3.61
N TYR A 167 -15.03 10.10 -4.09
CA TYR A 167 -15.13 10.49 -5.50
C TYR A 167 -13.77 10.85 -6.02
N LYS A 168 -13.37 10.20 -7.12
CA LYS A 168 -12.13 10.43 -7.81
C LYS A 168 -12.39 10.92 -9.22
N TYR A 169 -11.67 11.95 -9.62
CA TYR A 169 -11.69 12.49 -10.97
C TYR A 169 -10.29 12.69 -11.46
N ASP A 170 -9.93 11.93 -12.49
CA ASP A 170 -8.64 12.01 -13.16
C ASP A 170 -8.81 12.44 -14.62
N MET A 171 -7.95 13.31 -15.08
CA MET A 171 -7.87 13.71 -16.48
C MET A 171 -6.46 13.47 -17.00
N TYR A 172 -6.37 12.76 -18.12
CA TYR A 172 -5.12 12.47 -18.85
C TYR A 172 -5.31 12.70 -20.35
N HIS A 173 -4.24 13.00 -21.04
CA HIS A 173 -4.25 13.00 -22.50
C HIS A 173 -3.61 11.72 -23.03
N LEU A 174 -4.25 11.09 -24.01
CA LEU A 174 -3.62 10.02 -24.78
C LEU A 174 -2.67 10.67 -25.81
N ARG A 175 -1.49 10.09 -25.95
CA ARG A 175 -0.53 10.55 -26.96
C ARG A 175 -1.04 10.20 -28.35
N ALA A 176 -1.03 11.18 -29.26
CA ALA A 176 -1.33 10.92 -30.67
C ALA A 176 -0.09 10.41 -31.41
N TYR A 177 -0.32 9.65 -32.50
CA TYR A 177 0.72 9.34 -33.47
C TYR A 177 1.09 10.60 -34.28
N ASP A 178 2.22 10.57 -34.92
CA ASP A 178 2.68 11.63 -35.85
C ASP A 178 2.87 13.04 -35.25
N ASP A 179 3.15 13.13 -33.94
CA ASP A 179 3.32 14.40 -33.21
C ASP A 179 2.15 15.38 -33.34
N ILE A 180 0.97 14.90 -33.71
CA ILE A 180 -0.26 15.69 -33.72
C ILE A 180 -0.69 15.97 -32.29
N GLU A 181 -1.19 17.17 -32.02
CA GLU A 181 -1.75 17.50 -30.71
C GLU A 181 -3.12 16.84 -30.53
N ASN A 182 -3.29 15.98 -29.55
CA ASN A 182 -4.60 15.54 -29.12
C ASN A 182 -5.18 16.60 -28.14
N PRO A 183 -6.14 17.43 -28.58
CA PRO A 183 -6.62 18.55 -27.77
C PRO A 183 -7.48 18.10 -26.58
N ASN A 184 -8.02 16.88 -26.61
CA ASN A 184 -9.02 16.43 -25.66
C ASN A 184 -8.42 15.49 -24.61
N GLY A 185 -8.62 15.86 -23.35
CA GLY A 185 -8.30 15.00 -22.21
C GLY A 185 -9.33 13.87 -22.04
N ARG A 186 -8.87 12.72 -21.64
CA ARG A 186 -9.70 11.62 -21.17
C ARG A 186 -10.04 11.85 -19.71
N ASN A 187 -11.33 11.93 -19.41
CA ASN A 187 -11.84 12.08 -18.06
C ASN A 187 -12.24 10.72 -17.51
N ILE A 188 -11.67 10.36 -16.36
CA ILE A 188 -11.96 9.12 -15.65
C ILE A 188 -12.60 9.50 -14.34
N HIS A 189 -13.78 8.99 -14.09
CA HIS A 189 -14.51 9.22 -12.85
C HIS A 189 -14.69 7.92 -12.09
N SER A 190 -14.52 7.97 -10.78
CA SER A 190 -14.87 6.86 -9.90
C SER A 190 -15.61 7.40 -8.68
N PHE A 191 -16.76 6.82 -8.39
CA PHE A 191 -17.55 7.10 -7.21
C PHE A 191 -17.70 5.83 -6.40
N ASN A 192 -17.49 5.91 -5.08
CA ASN A 192 -17.68 4.80 -4.16
C ASN A 192 -18.48 5.27 -2.96
N LEU A 193 -19.51 4.51 -2.57
CA LEU A 193 -20.33 4.77 -1.40
C LEU A 193 -20.53 3.47 -0.65
N GLY A 194 -20.26 3.48 0.65
CA GLY A 194 -20.40 2.27 1.44
C GLY A 194 -20.63 2.52 2.92
N ALA A 195 -20.97 1.44 3.61
CA ALA A 195 -21.10 1.43 5.06
C ALA A 195 -20.64 0.09 5.64
N LYS A 196 -20.08 0.14 6.85
CA LYS A 196 -19.62 -1.02 7.60
C LYS A 196 -20.06 -0.92 9.05
N TRP A 197 -20.72 -1.95 9.53
CA TRP A 197 -21.03 -2.16 10.94
C TRP A 197 -19.95 -3.02 11.60
N LEU A 198 -19.50 -2.62 12.80
CA LEU A 198 -18.60 -3.38 13.66
C LEU A 198 -19.26 -3.51 15.03
N SER A 199 -19.45 -4.74 15.51
CA SER A 199 -20.02 -4.95 16.85
C SER A 199 -19.08 -4.43 17.94
N SER A 200 -19.62 -4.05 19.08
CA SER A 200 -18.84 -3.70 20.26
C SER A 200 -18.46 -4.98 21.01
N GLY A 201 -17.29 -4.99 21.62
CA GLY A 201 -16.80 -6.12 22.40
C GLY A 201 -15.77 -6.96 21.67
N SER A 202 -15.45 -8.07 22.27
CA SER A 202 -14.52 -9.06 21.73
C SER A 202 -15.27 -10.34 21.35
N SER A 203 -14.66 -11.17 20.53
CA SER A 203 -15.18 -12.51 20.24
C SER A 203 -15.09 -13.49 21.41
N TYR A 204 -14.45 -13.12 22.54
CA TYR A 204 -14.26 -14.00 23.68
C TYR A 204 -15.57 -14.23 24.43
N ARG A 205 -16.06 -15.46 24.35
CA ARG A 205 -17.34 -15.95 24.91
C ARG A 205 -18.57 -15.17 24.46
N ASP A 206 -18.45 -14.47 23.35
CA ASP A 206 -19.53 -13.75 22.69
C ASP A 206 -19.29 -13.73 21.18
N PHE A 207 -20.30 -13.40 20.40
CA PHE A 207 -20.16 -13.27 18.96
C PHE A 207 -19.69 -11.88 18.60
N TYR A 208 -18.55 -11.82 17.92
CA TYR A 208 -18.11 -10.62 17.23
C TYR A 208 -18.58 -10.66 15.78
N THR A 209 -19.22 -9.58 15.34
CA THR A 209 -19.75 -9.49 13.98
C THR A 209 -19.33 -8.20 13.30
N GLU A 210 -18.94 -8.32 12.03
CA GLU A 210 -18.81 -7.20 11.13
C GLU A 210 -19.62 -7.49 9.87
N PHE A 211 -20.27 -6.50 9.32
CA PHE A 211 -20.89 -6.59 8.02
C PHE A 211 -20.92 -5.23 7.35
N GLY A 212 -20.80 -5.23 6.05
CA GLY A 212 -20.80 -4.00 5.29
C GLY A 212 -20.95 -4.25 3.81
N GLY A 213 -21.02 -3.19 3.08
CA GLY A 213 -21.02 -3.23 1.63
C GLY A 213 -20.75 -1.85 1.05
N ASP A 214 -20.38 -1.86 -0.21
CA ASP A 214 -20.15 -0.67 -1.00
C ASP A 214 -20.66 -0.85 -2.43
N TYR A 215 -21.01 0.28 -3.02
CA TYR A 215 -21.30 0.43 -4.42
C TYR A 215 -20.26 1.34 -5.04
N ARG A 216 -19.63 0.88 -6.13
CA ARG A 216 -18.69 1.67 -6.92
C ARG A 216 -19.19 1.80 -8.36
N ALA A 217 -19.07 3.00 -8.90
CA ALA A 217 -19.23 3.25 -10.32
C ALA A 217 -17.94 3.88 -10.87
N THR A 218 -17.41 3.34 -11.96
CA THR A 218 -16.25 3.89 -12.67
C THR A 218 -16.62 4.10 -14.12
N TRP A 219 -16.39 5.31 -14.65
CA TRP A 219 -16.80 5.61 -16.03
C TRP A 219 -15.86 6.60 -16.73
N ILE A 220 -15.83 6.43 -18.05
CA ILE A 220 -15.28 7.40 -19.00
C ILE A 220 -16.46 7.94 -19.80
N PRO A 221 -16.79 9.25 -19.73
CA PRO A 221 -17.97 9.80 -20.40
C PRO A 221 -18.02 9.50 -21.90
N GLY A 222 -19.15 8.99 -22.34
CA GLY A 222 -19.39 8.64 -23.74
C GLY A 222 -18.72 7.35 -24.23
N ALA A 223 -17.99 6.63 -23.36
CA ALA A 223 -17.25 5.44 -23.75
C ALA A 223 -17.63 4.20 -22.92
N LEU A 224 -17.38 4.17 -21.64
CA LEU A 224 -17.53 2.99 -20.79
C LEU A 224 -18.05 3.35 -19.40
N THR A 225 -18.92 2.52 -18.86
CA THR A 225 -19.37 2.61 -17.46
C THR A 225 -19.38 1.24 -16.82
N GLU A 226 -18.77 1.13 -15.66
CA GLU A 226 -18.75 -0.06 -14.82
C GLU A 226 -19.50 0.18 -13.52
N HIS A 227 -20.27 -0.81 -13.10
CA HIS A 227 -20.95 -0.85 -11.81
C HIS A 227 -20.48 -2.05 -11.00
N GLN A 228 -20.08 -1.80 -9.76
CA GLN A 228 -19.65 -2.82 -8.82
C GLN A 228 -20.49 -2.74 -7.54
N VAL A 229 -20.81 -3.90 -6.99
CA VAL A 229 -21.42 -4.02 -5.66
C VAL A 229 -20.58 -5.03 -4.88
N ASN A 230 -20.10 -4.63 -3.73
CA ASN A 230 -19.39 -5.51 -2.81
C ASN A 230 -20.16 -5.60 -1.50
N ALA A 231 -20.22 -6.77 -0.91
CA ALA A 231 -20.71 -6.97 0.45
C ALA A 231 -19.79 -7.93 1.19
N GLN A 232 -19.63 -7.72 2.48
CA GLN A 232 -18.81 -8.57 3.34
C GLN A 232 -19.50 -8.80 4.67
N ALA A 233 -19.37 -10.00 5.19
CA ALA A 233 -19.79 -10.37 6.52
C ALA A 233 -18.70 -11.17 7.21
N TYR A 234 -18.47 -10.88 8.49
CA TYR A 234 -17.53 -11.57 9.33
C TYR A 234 -18.21 -11.95 10.63
N LEU A 235 -18.01 -13.20 11.05
CA LEU A 235 -18.49 -13.72 12.31
C LEU A 235 -17.33 -14.43 13.00
N ALA A 236 -17.11 -14.17 14.29
CA ALA A 236 -16.11 -14.86 15.10
C ALA A 236 -16.65 -15.15 16.49
N TYR A 237 -16.23 -16.30 17.03
CA TYR A 237 -16.46 -16.69 18.40
C TYR A 237 -15.18 -17.33 18.97
N SER A 238 -14.75 -16.88 20.13
CA SER A 238 -13.51 -17.34 20.78
C SER A 238 -13.78 -17.84 22.19
N ASP A 239 -13.14 -18.93 22.56
CA ASP A 239 -13.10 -19.45 23.94
C ASP A 239 -11.81 -20.24 24.13
N ASN A 240 -11.58 -20.69 25.36
CA ASN A 240 -10.48 -21.59 25.73
C ASN A 240 -11.02 -23.04 25.82
N TRP A 241 -11.31 -23.66 24.66
CA TRP A 241 -11.87 -25.03 24.65
C TRP A 241 -10.85 -26.11 24.99
N PHE A 242 -9.58 -25.86 24.70
CA PHE A 242 -8.48 -26.80 24.93
C PHE A 242 -7.63 -26.35 26.13
N ASP A 243 -8.27 -26.13 27.27
CA ASP A 243 -7.55 -25.77 28.51
C ASP A 243 -6.74 -26.98 29.02
N TYR A 244 -5.53 -27.13 28.45
CA TYR A 244 -4.57 -28.13 28.90
C TYR A 244 -3.64 -27.44 29.89
N LYS A 245 -3.76 -27.78 31.17
CA LYS A 245 -2.91 -27.40 32.33
C LYS A 245 -1.81 -26.37 31.99
N ASN A 246 -2.10 -25.10 32.16
CA ASN A 246 -1.21 -23.94 32.01
C ASN A 246 -1.06 -23.33 30.61
N ILE A 247 -1.89 -23.62 29.62
CA ILE A 247 -1.88 -22.99 28.33
C ILE A 247 -3.16 -22.18 28.19
N ASN A 248 -3.10 -20.88 28.44
CA ASN A 248 -4.21 -19.92 28.21
C ASN A 248 -4.35 -19.55 26.72
N ASP A 249 -4.35 -20.58 25.88
CA ASP A 249 -4.43 -20.35 24.44
C ASP A 249 -5.86 -20.01 24.06
N LEU A 250 -6.02 -18.90 23.35
CA LEU A 250 -7.29 -18.49 22.80
C LEU A 250 -7.55 -19.21 21.47
N GLN A 251 -8.69 -19.92 21.40
CA GLN A 251 -9.16 -20.52 20.16
C GLN A 251 -10.32 -19.72 19.61
N THR A 252 -10.35 -19.55 18.28
CA THR A 252 -11.37 -18.79 17.56
C THR A 252 -11.89 -19.59 16.38
N PHE A 253 -13.21 -19.77 16.31
CA PHE A 253 -13.88 -20.14 15.07
C PHE A 253 -14.42 -18.88 14.42
N ALA A 254 -14.10 -18.71 13.14
CA ALA A 254 -14.58 -17.55 12.39
C ALA A 254 -14.96 -17.93 10.96
N ALA A 255 -15.73 -17.08 10.34
CA ALA A 255 -16.07 -17.18 8.94
C ALA A 255 -16.14 -15.78 8.30
N ASN A 256 -15.54 -15.64 7.13
CA ASN A 256 -15.76 -14.52 6.23
C ASN A 256 -16.69 -14.96 5.10
N VAL A 257 -17.59 -14.06 4.70
CA VAL A 257 -18.39 -14.19 3.49
C VAL A 257 -18.24 -12.89 2.71
N ASP A 258 -17.70 -13.01 1.49
CA ASP A 258 -17.52 -11.88 0.59
C ASP A 258 -18.40 -12.08 -0.65
N LEU A 259 -19.10 -11.03 -1.07
CA LEU A 259 -19.85 -10.98 -2.31
C LEU A 259 -19.28 -9.86 -3.17
N GLY A 260 -18.96 -10.16 -4.42
CA GLY A 260 -18.56 -9.19 -5.43
C GLY A 260 -19.43 -9.35 -6.68
N TYR A 261 -20.04 -8.27 -7.14
CA TYR A 261 -20.76 -8.19 -8.39
C TYR A 261 -20.14 -7.10 -9.26
N ASN A 262 -19.99 -7.40 -10.54
CA ASN A 262 -19.50 -6.45 -11.54
C ASN A 262 -20.34 -6.53 -12.80
N ASN A 263 -20.62 -5.38 -13.38
CA ASN A 263 -21.32 -5.25 -14.65
C ASN A 263 -20.61 -4.20 -15.51
N VAL A 264 -19.67 -4.65 -16.34
CA VAL A 264 -19.04 -3.80 -17.35
C VAL A 264 -19.15 -4.42 -18.75
N PHE A 265 -18.64 -5.61 -18.95
CA PHE A 265 -18.71 -6.34 -20.24
C PHE A 265 -19.67 -7.51 -20.16
N GLN A 266 -19.71 -8.16 -19.03
CA GLN A 266 -20.62 -9.23 -18.68
C GLN A 266 -20.95 -9.18 -17.19
N ASN A 267 -22.09 -9.75 -16.82
CA ASN A 267 -22.47 -9.84 -15.41
C ASN A 267 -21.63 -10.91 -14.73
N GLN A 268 -20.81 -10.51 -13.79
CA GLN A 268 -19.96 -11.38 -13.01
C GLN A 268 -20.34 -11.31 -11.54
N LEU A 269 -20.52 -12.46 -10.92
CA LEU A 269 -20.79 -12.59 -9.50
C LEU A 269 -19.81 -13.57 -8.88
N ILE A 270 -19.20 -13.20 -7.79
CA ILE A 270 -18.43 -14.08 -6.92
C ILE A 270 -19.01 -14.04 -5.51
N VAL A 271 -19.22 -15.21 -4.93
CA VAL A 271 -19.52 -15.36 -3.51
C VAL A 271 -18.42 -16.22 -2.91
N ALA A 272 -17.64 -15.67 -2.02
CA ALA A 272 -16.58 -16.38 -1.33
C ALA A 272 -16.98 -16.66 0.11
N VAL A 273 -16.81 -17.90 0.55
CA VAL A 273 -17.05 -18.31 1.94
C VAL A 273 -15.76 -18.88 2.49
N ASN A 274 -15.27 -18.30 3.57
CA ASN A 274 -14.00 -18.69 4.18
C ASN A 274 -14.19 -18.98 5.68
N PRO A 275 -14.62 -20.19 6.06
CA PRO A 275 -14.58 -20.65 7.44
C PRO A 275 -13.14 -21.00 7.83
N TYR A 276 -12.76 -20.64 9.05
CA TYR A 276 -11.44 -20.95 9.58
C TYR A 276 -11.44 -21.10 11.10
N PHE A 277 -10.45 -21.83 11.57
CA PHE A 277 -10.09 -21.96 12.95
C PHE A 277 -8.76 -21.25 13.20
N MET A 278 -8.66 -20.52 14.29
CA MET A 278 -7.45 -19.82 14.70
C MET A 278 -7.12 -20.17 16.16
N MET A 279 -5.85 -20.37 16.44
CA MET A 279 -5.34 -20.60 17.78
C MET A 279 -4.09 -19.76 18.00
N SER A 280 -4.05 -19.02 19.11
CA SER A 280 -2.93 -18.16 19.47
C SER A 280 -2.49 -18.43 20.89
N GLY A 281 -1.21 -18.68 21.07
CA GLY A 281 -0.53 -18.82 22.35
C GLY A 281 0.64 -17.85 22.44
N ASP A 282 1.40 -17.92 23.53
CA ASP A 282 2.51 -17.00 23.80
C ASP A 282 3.64 -17.10 22.76
N PHE A 283 3.84 -18.27 22.16
CA PHE A 283 4.95 -18.54 21.25
C PHE A 283 4.52 -18.99 19.86
N TYR A 284 3.21 -19.05 19.56
CA TYR A 284 2.73 -19.46 18.25
C TYR A 284 1.39 -18.81 17.89
N HIS A 285 1.15 -18.75 16.59
CA HIS A 285 -0.14 -18.44 16.02
C HIS A 285 -0.42 -19.40 14.86
N ILE A 286 -1.60 -20.00 14.87
CA ILE A 286 -2.05 -20.93 13.83
C ILE A 286 -3.41 -20.48 13.33
N HIS A 287 -3.55 -20.38 12.02
CA HIS A 287 -4.79 -20.15 11.30
C HIS A 287 -4.96 -21.27 10.29
N ALA A 288 -6.08 -21.93 10.29
CA ALA A 288 -6.39 -23.02 9.39
C ALA A 288 -7.82 -22.89 8.87
N GLY A 289 -7.96 -22.63 7.59
CA GLY A 289 -9.22 -22.39 6.93
C GLY A 289 -9.29 -22.96 5.53
N LEU A 290 -10.45 -22.80 4.92
CA LEU A 290 -10.73 -23.19 3.56
C LEU A 290 -11.59 -22.12 2.90
N ARG A 291 -11.10 -21.54 1.79
CA ARG A 291 -11.85 -20.58 0.99
C ARG A 291 -12.55 -21.29 -0.17
N LEU A 292 -13.86 -21.06 -0.27
CA LEU A 292 -14.73 -21.55 -1.33
C LEU A 292 -15.24 -20.37 -2.15
N ASP A 293 -14.85 -20.28 -3.42
CA ASP A 293 -15.25 -19.21 -4.34
C ASP A 293 -16.28 -19.74 -5.33
N PHE A 294 -17.54 -19.32 -5.19
CA PHE A 294 -18.64 -19.61 -6.12
C PHE A 294 -18.71 -18.48 -7.16
N LYS A 295 -18.60 -18.82 -8.43
CA LYS A 295 -18.47 -17.86 -9.54
C LYS A 295 -19.48 -18.11 -10.63
N THR A 296 -20.07 -17.06 -11.20
CA THR A 296 -20.96 -17.18 -12.35
C THR A 296 -20.18 -17.66 -13.58
N GLY A 297 -20.65 -18.73 -14.20
CA GLY A 297 -20.08 -19.24 -15.47
C GLY A 297 -18.70 -19.92 -15.32
N ASP A 298 -18.28 -20.22 -14.08
CA ASP A 298 -16.98 -20.87 -13.83
C ASP A 298 -17.09 -21.92 -12.71
N ASN A 299 -16.11 -22.79 -12.62
CA ASN A 299 -16.05 -23.83 -11.60
C ASN A 299 -15.85 -23.22 -10.20
N ILE A 300 -16.33 -23.92 -9.18
CA ILE A 300 -16.08 -23.57 -7.79
C ILE A 300 -14.57 -23.59 -7.54
N GLY A 301 -14.04 -22.48 -7.03
CA GLY A 301 -12.68 -22.39 -6.51
C GLY A 301 -12.62 -22.95 -5.09
N ILE A 302 -11.64 -23.83 -4.83
CA ILE A 302 -11.39 -24.38 -3.49
C ILE A 302 -9.93 -24.09 -3.17
N TYR A 303 -9.70 -23.28 -2.14
CA TYR A 303 -8.37 -22.82 -1.78
C TYR A 303 -8.12 -23.06 -0.28
N PRO A 304 -6.95 -23.58 0.08
CA PRO A 304 -6.54 -23.55 1.49
C PRO A 304 -6.37 -22.10 1.96
N ASP A 305 -6.52 -21.88 3.25
CA ASP A 305 -6.21 -20.62 3.92
C ASP A 305 -5.52 -20.97 5.24
N VAL A 306 -4.20 -21.09 5.18
CA VAL A 306 -3.39 -21.58 6.29
C VAL A 306 -2.27 -20.60 6.57
N LEU A 307 -2.09 -20.23 7.83
CA LEU A 307 -0.97 -19.46 8.35
C LEU A 307 -0.45 -20.12 9.63
N GLY A 308 0.85 -20.30 9.71
CA GLY A 308 1.52 -20.68 10.94
C GLY A 308 2.62 -19.68 11.26
N SER A 309 2.68 -19.22 12.50
CA SER A 309 3.78 -18.41 13.02
C SER A 309 4.33 -19.01 14.29
N VAL A 310 5.64 -18.88 14.50
CA VAL A 310 6.33 -19.23 15.74
C VAL A 310 7.13 -18.02 16.21
N PHE A 311 6.90 -17.62 17.45
CA PHE A 311 7.58 -16.50 18.09
C PHE A 311 8.73 -17.02 18.96
N MET A 312 9.87 -16.37 18.88
CA MET A 312 11.08 -16.70 19.62
C MET A 312 11.67 -15.44 20.25
N LEU A 313 12.55 -15.61 21.25
CA LEU A 313 13.27 -14.54 21.92
C LEU A 313 12.33 -13.44 22.44
N ASP A 314 11.32 -13.82 23.23
CA ASP A 314 10.32 -12.90 23.79
C ASP A 314 9.63 -12.04 22.70
N ASN A 315 9.21 -12.69 21.61
CA ASN A 315 8.56 -12.10 20.44
C ASN A 315 9.46 -11.13 19.62
N MET A 316 10.77 -11.19 19.80
CA MET A 316 11.71 -10.46 18.95
C MET A 316 11.84 -11.06 17.55
N LEU A 317 11.58 -12.37 17.40
CA LEU A 317 11.61 -13.06 16.12
C LEU A 317 10.28 -13.79 15.89
N GLU A 318 9.69 -13.60 14.70
CA GLU A 318 8.54 -14.35 14.20
C GLU A 318 8.94 -15.07 12.91
N PHE A 319 8.91 -16.38 12.92
CA PHE A 319 8.98 -17.20 11.71
C PHE A 319 7.57 -17.53 11.29
N TYR A 320 7.23 -17.27 10.03
CA TYR A 320 5.90 -17.56 9.53
C TYR A 320 5.93 -18.28 8.18
N ALA A 321 4.86 -19.04 7.94
CA ALA A 321 4.55 -19.61 6.64
C ALA A 321 3.04 -19.49 6.38
N LYS A 322 2.69 -19.00 5.19
CA LYS A 322 1.31 -18.83 4.72
C LYS A 322 1.10 -19.60 3.44
N PHE A 323 -0.04 -20.23 3.32
CA PHE A 323 -0.45 -20.93 2.11
C PHE A 323 -1.92 -20.65 1.83
N GLY A 324 -2.23 -20.19 0.61
CA GLY A 324 -3.56 -19.80 0.23
C GLY A 324 -3.79 -19.74 -1.27
N GLY A 325 -4.95 -19.22 -1.61
CA GLY A 325 -5.36 -18.91 -2.96
C GLY A 325 -6.70 -18.18 -2.94
N ARG A 326 -7.10 -17.62 -4.08
CA ARG A 326 -8.38 -16.91 -4.24
C ARG A 326 -8.71 -16.68 -5.71
N SER A 327 -9.98 -16.38 -5.95
CA SER A 327 -10.41 -15.74 -7.20
C SER A 327 -10.80 -14.30 -6.94
N LYS A 328 -10.59 -13.42 -7.92
CA LYS A 328 -11.11 -12.04 -7.94
C LYS A 328 -11.67 -11.74 -9.34
N ILE A 329 -12.63 -10.82 -9.43
CA ILE A 329 -13.12 -10.29 -10.69
C ILE A 329 -12.06 -9.35 -11.27
N ASN A 330 -11.75 -9.45 -12.56
CA ASN A 330 -10.99 -8.44 -13.28
C ASN A 330 -11.90 -7.26 -13.60
N THR A 331 -11.70 -6.12 -12.93
CA THR A 331 -12.57 -4.95 -13.03
C THR A 331 -11.95 -3.87 -13.90
N PHE A 332 -12.77 -3.09 -14.59
CA PHE A 332 -12.28 -1.93 -15.34
C PHE A 332 -11.68 -0.88 -14.40
N ALA A 333 -12.24 -0.71 -13.23
CA ALA A 333 -11.72 0.18 -12.20
C ALA A 333 -10.27 -0.16 -11.82
N ASP A 334 -9.94 -1.45 -11.62
CA ASP A 334 -8.57 -1.89 -11.31
C ASP A 334 -7.64 -1.66 -12.51
N ILE A 335 -8.12 -1.98 -13.72
CA ILE A 335 -7.34 -1.81 -14.96
C ILE A 335 -6.99 -0.34 -15.19
N VAL A 336 -7.96 0.57 -15.12
CA VAL A 336 -7.73 2.00 -15.38
C VAL A 336 -6.96 2.67 -14.25
N ALA A 337 -7.04 2.14 -13.04
CA ALA A 337 -6.24 2.60 -11.92
C ALA A 337 -4.76 2.20 -12.06
N GLU A 338 -4.46 1.02 -12.61
CA GLU A 338 -3.10 0.60 -12.94
C GLU A 338 -2.57 1.32 -14.19
N ASN A 339 -3.36 1.37 -15.26
CA ASN A 339 -2.98 2.04 -16.52
C ASN A 339 -4.12 2.94 -17.04
N PRO A 340 -4.05 4.26 -16.84
CA PRO A 340 -5.08 5.19 -17.29
C PRO A 340 -5.13 5.37 -18.83
N PHE A 341 -4.16 4.82 -19.55
CA PHE A 341 -4.04 4.91 -21.00
C PHE A 341 -4.63 3.72 -21.75
N VAL A 342 -5.38 2.85 -21.06
CA VAL A 342 -6.02 1.69 -21.72
C VAL A 342 -7.10 2.13 -22.71
N THR A 343 -7.32 1.29 -23.72
CA THR A 343 -8.45 1.48 -24.66
C THR A 343 -9.80 1.42 -23.94
N THR A 344 -10.84 1.92 -24.58
CA THR A 344 -12.23 1.67 -24.17
C THR A 344 -12.93 0.66 -25.08
N ASN A 345 -12.26 0.24 -26.15
CA ASN A 345 -12.71 -0.73 -27.14
C ASN A 345 -11.87 -2.00 -27.05
N PHE A 346 -11.94 -2.69 -25.91
CA PHE A 346 -11.19 -3.93 -25.73
C PHE A 346 -11.57 -4.99 -26.77
N THR A 347 -10.57 -5.66 -27.35
CA THR A 347 -10.81 -6.70 -28.35
C THR A 347 -11.19 -8.04 -27.73
N ASN A 348 -10.80 -8.29 -26.47
CA ASN A 348 -10.94 -9.57 -25.77
C ASN A 348 -12.07 -9.58 -24.73
N PHE A 349 -13.24 -9.02 -25.05
CA PHE A 349 -14.38 -8.97 -24.12
C PHE A 349 -14.78 -10.32 -23.54
N SER A 350 -14.69 -11.40 -24.30
CA SER A 350 -15.06 -12.74 -23.85
C SER A 350 -14.11 -13.32 -22.82
N GLU A 351 -12.91 -12.78 -22.71
CA GLU A 351 -11.86 -13.24 -21.80
C GLU A 351 -11.91 -12.53 -20.45
N PHE A 352 -12.71 -11.45 -20.34
CA PHE A 352 -12.98 -10.83 -19.04
C PHE A 352 -13.66 -11.84 -18.11
N GLY A 353 -12.90 -12.31 -17.15
CA GLY A 353 -13.31 -13.35 -16.22
C GLY A 353 -12.72 -13.10 -14.84
N TYR A 354 -12.40 -14.18 -14.20
CA TYR A 354 -11.84 -14.16 -12.85
C TYR A 354 -10.33 -14.42 -12.94
N GLU A 355 -9.52 -13.52 -12.36
CA GLU A 355 -8.15 -13.84 -12.02
C GLU A 355 -8.16 -14.88 -10.90
N LYS A 356 -7.40 -15.97 -11.07
CA LYS A 356 -7.34 -17.08 -10.11
C LYS A 356 -5.93 -17.25 -9.60
N THR A 357 -5.68 -16.88 -8.36
CA THR A 357 -4.46 -17.26 -7.65
C THR A 357 -4.65 -18.69 -7.14
N ASN A 358 -4.23 -19.68 -7.93
CA ASN A 358 -4.39 -21.09 -7.60
C ASN A 358 -3.49 -21.52 -6.44
N PHE A 359 -2.36 -20.86 -6.31
CA PHE A 359 -1.36 -21.17 -5.32
C PHE A 359 -0.65 -19.87 -4.88
N ASP A 360 -0.63 -19.60 -3.61
CA ASP A 360 0.08 -18.50 -2.97
C ASP A 360 0.76 -19.01 -1.73
N PHE A 361 2.06 -19.21 -1.81
CA PHE A 361 2.87 -19.64 -0.68
C PHE A 361 3.85 -18.53 -0.31
N GLN A 362 3.88 -18.16 0.95
CA GLN A 362 4.82 -17.19 1.49
C GLN A 362 5.43 -17.73 2.78
N ALA A 363 6.73 -17.56 2.93
CA ALA A 363 7.43 -17.84 4.18
C ALA A 363 8.46 -16.75 4.44
N GLY A 364 8.68 -16.45 5.71
CA GLY A 364 9.62 -15.40 6.05
C GLY A 364 9.89 -15.29 7.55
N VAL A 365 10.68 -14.28 7.86
CA VAL A 365 11.07 -13.93 9.23
C VAL A 365 10.80 -12.45 9.44
N LYS A 366 10.08 -12.13 10.50
CA LYS A 366 9.99 -10.76 11.02
C LYS A 366 10.86 -10.68 12.27
N ALA A 367 11.66 -9.63 12.37
CA ALA A 367 12.57 -9.45 13.48
C ALA A 367 12.45 -8.04 14.05
N LYS A 368 12.23 -7.97 15.34
CA LYS A 368 12.30 -6.76 16.14
C LYS A 368 13.65 -6.73 16.85
N VAL A 369 14.72 -6.42 16.09
CA VAL A 369 16.10 -6.56 16.53
C VAL A 369 16.44 -5.64 17.71
N LEU A 370 15.84 -4.45 17.70
CA LEU A 370 15.94 -3.44 18.75
C LEU A 370 14.53 -2.84 18.94
N ASN A 371 14.30 -2.14 20.05
CA ASN A 371 13.03 -1.44 20.27
C ASN A 371 12.69 -0.40 19.18
N ASN A 372 13.65 -0.08 18.33
CA ASN A 372 13.58 0.94 17.28
C ASN A 372 13.92 0.40 15.87
N LEU A 373 14.04 -0.92 15.70
CA LEU A 373 14.37 -1.54 14.42
C LEU A 373 13.48 -2.76 14.19
N ASP A 374 12.54 -2.61 13.28
CA ASP A 374 11.68 -3.66 12.76
C ASP A 374 12.17 -4.06 11.36
N SER A 375 12.28 -5.35 11.09
CA SER A 375 12.70 -5.87 9.79
C SER A 375 11.91 -7.10 9.41
N HIS A 376 11.71 -7.29 8.12
CA HIS A 376 11.06 -8.46 7.56
C HIS A 376 11.79 -8.92 6.31
N VAL A 377 11.97 -10.23 6.17
CA VAL A 377 12.46 -10.87 4.95
C VAL A 377 11.60 -12.09 4.65
N GLY A 378 11.13 -12.18 3.42
CA GLY A 378 10.27 -13.28 3.00
C GLY A 378 10.48 -13.68 1.55
N VAL A 379 10.02 -14.89 1.24
CA VAL A 379 9.93 -15.42 -0.12
C VAL A 379 8.49 -15.80 -0.37
N ARG A 380 7.96 -15.39 -1.53
CA ARG A 380 6.59 -15.70 -1.97
C ARG A 380 6.62 -16.37 -3.33
N TYR A 381 5.90 -17.45 -3.48
CA TYR A 381 5.65 -18.10 -4.75
C TYR A 381 4.16 -18.05 -5.07
N ARG A 382 3.81 -17.61 -6.28
CA ARG A 382 2.42 -17.53 -6.75
C ARG A 382 2.26 -18.21 -8.11
N SER A 383 1.11 -18.86 -8.29
CA SER A 383 0.64 -19.35 -9.60
C SER A 383 -0.71 -18.70 -9.89
N ILE A 384 -0.74 -17.83 -10.87
CA ILE A 384 -1.88 -16.98 -11.19
C ILE A 384 -2.36 -17.31 -12.60
N LYS A 385 -3.67 -17.39 -12.78
CA LYS A 385 -4.34 -17.58 -14.06
C LYS A 385 -5.21 -16.41 -14.40
N ASN A 386 -5.32 -16.14 -15.70
CA ASN A 386 -6.15 -15.08 -16.25
C ASN A 386 -5.83 -13.69 -15.68
N SER A 387 -4.53 -13.37 -15.56
CA SER A 387 -4.06 -12.07 -15.12
C SER A 387 -3.96 -11.09 -16.27
N VAL A 388 -4.22 -9.82 -16.00
CA VAL A 388 -4.18 -8.73 -16.98
C VAL A 388 -2.74 -8.34 -17.28
N PHE A 389 -2.42 -8.23 -18.59
CA PHE A 389 -1.22 -7.63 -19.14
C PHE A 389 -1.59 -6.60 -20.20
N TYR A 390 -0.73 -5.60 -20.40
CA TYR A 390 -0.98 -4.50 -21.33
C TYR A 390 -0.14 -4.67 -22.58
N VAL A 391 -0.79 -4.47 -23.76
CA VAL A 391 -0.16 -4.45 -25.08
C VAL A 391 -0.65 -3.22 -25.83
N PRO A 392 0.10 -2.69 -26.83
CA PRO A 392 -0.40 -1.57 -27.62
C PRO A 392 -1.69 -1.90 -28.36
N ASP A 393 -2.65 -0.98 -28.35
CA ASP A 393 -3.80 -0.99 -29.23
C ASP A 393 -3.46 -0.14 -30.47
N LEU A 394 -3.15 -0.80 -31.59
CA LEU A 394 -2.70 -0.13 -32.81
C LEU A 394 -3.85 0.49 -33.61
N ASP A 395 -5.08 0.10 -33.35
CA ASP A 395 -6.27 0.49 -34.08
C ASP A 395 -7.11 1.55 -33.32
N PHE A 396 -6.63 1.99 -32.15
CA PHE A 396 -7.39 2.95 -31.35
C PHE A 396 -7.36 4.35 -31.97
N TYR A 397 -8.53 4.86 -32.26
CA TYR A 397 -8.72 6.22 -32.74
C TYR A 397 -9.89 6.91 -32.04
N ALA A 398 -9.84 8.22 -32.02
CA ALA A 398 -10.93 9.06 -31.54
C ALA A 398 -11.30 10.10 -32.61
N THR A 399 -12.61 10.28 -32.83
CA THR A 399 -13.16 11.35 -33.67
C THR A 399 -13.82 12.37 -32.78
N TYR A 400 -13.41 13.63 -32.90
CA TYR A 400 -13.97 14.71 -32.12
C TYR A 400 -15.00 15.50 -32.95
N SER A 401 -16.10 15.90 -32.31
CA SER A 401 -17.28 16.47 -32.99
C SER A 401 -17.05 17.83 -33.61
N ASP A 402 -16.02 18.56 -33.15
CA ASP A 402 -15.85 19.96 -33.52
C ASP A 402 -15.21 20.17 -34.92
N ASP A 403 -14.41 19.23 -35.39
CA ASP A 403 -13.74 19.30 -36.68
C ASP A 403 -13.80 18.02 -37.53
N ALA A 404 -14.43 16.98 -37.02
CA ALA A 404 -14.49 15.64 -37.61
C ALA A 404 -13.10 15.00 -37.89
N THR A 405 -12.04 15.55 -37.26
CA THR A 405 -10.68 15.00 -37.42
C THR A 405 -10.57 13.67 -36.68
N VAL A 406 -10.02 12.69 -37.35
CA VAL A 406 -9.73 11.37 -36.76
C VAL A 406 -8.30 11.39 -36.20
N TYR A 407 -8.18 11.17 -34.91
CA TYR A 407 -6.89 11.07 -34.23
C TYR A 407 -6.56 9.62 -33.95
N HIS A 408 -5.46 9.12 -34.48
CA HIS A 408 -4.89 7.85 -34.06
C HIS A 408 -4.13 8.07 -32.75
N LEU A 409 -4.55 7.36 -31.70
CA LEU A 409 -4.04 7.56 -30.35
C LEU A 409 -3.35 6.31 -29.82
N GLN A 410 -2.27 6.50 -29.09
CA GLN A 410 -1.53 5.42 -28.46
C GLN A 410 -2.25 4.99 -27.17
N ALA A 411 -3.08 3.97 -27.30
CA ALA A 411 -3.74 3.33 -26.16
C ALA A 411 -3.17 1.92 -25.92
N PHE A 412 -3.60 1.31 -24.85
CA PHE A 412 -3.23 -0.07 -24.50
C PHE A 412 -4.48 -0.94 -24.47
N ASP A 413 -4.45 -2.04 -25.21
CA ASP A 413 -5.38 -3.15 -25.03
C ASP A 413 -4.86 -4.08 -23.93
N ILE A 414 -5.68 -5.01 -23.49
CA ILE A 414 -5.34 -6.00 -22.48
C ILE A 414 -5.32 -7.39 -23.07
N VAL A 415 -4.42 -8.21 -22.56
CA VAL A 415 -4.38 -9.64 -22.78
C VAL A 415 -4.38 -10.36 -21.45
N PHE A 416 -4.99 -11.53 -21.41
CA PHE A 416 -5.10 -12.35 -20.21
C PHE A 416 -4.14 -13.52 -20.28
N GLU A 417 -3.25 -13.65 -19.30
CA GLU A 417 -2.20 -14.65 -19.32
C GLU A 417 -2.05 -15.36 -17.97
N ASP A 418 -1.61 -16.60 -18.06
CA ASP A 418 -1.25 -17.42 -16.91
C ASP A 418 0.25 -17.27 -16.62
N TYR A 419 0.62 -17.04 -15.37
CA TYR A 419 2.02 -16.93 -14.98
C TYR A 419 2.31 -17.47 -13.58
N LYS A 420 3.59 -17.76 -13.35
CA LYS A 420 4.15 -18.06 -12.04
C LYS A 420 5.12 -16.96 -11.65
N ALA A 421 5.12 -16.59 -10.37
CA ALA A 421 6.03 -15.59 -9.85
C ALA A 421 6.74 -16.09 -8.59
N VAL A 422 8.03 -15.81 -8.50
CA VAL A 422 8.81 -15.89 -7.27
C VAL A 422 9.20 -14.48 -6.88
N ASN A 423 8.86 -14.09 -5.66
CA ASN A 423 9.20 -12.78 -5.12
C ASN A 423 10.07 -12.97 -3.87
N VAL A 424 11.15 -12.22 -3.77
CA VAL A 424 11.91 -12.03 -2.53
C VAL A 424 11.60 -10.64 -2.02
N LEU A 425 11.10 -10.56 -0.79
CA LEU A 425 10.64 -9.35 -0.15
C LEU A 425 11.54 -9.04 1.03
N ALA A 426 11.92 -7.79 1.19
CA ALA A 426 12.61 -7.32 2.39
C ALA A 426 12.13 -5.91 2.71
N ASP A 427 11.76 -5.67 3.95
CA ASP A 427 11.40 -4.35 4.47
C ASP A 427 12.08 -4.10 5.82
N VAL A 428 12.40 -2.84 6.05
CA VAL A 428 13.06 -2.37 7.26
C VAL A 428 12.44 -1.03 7.65
N HIS A 429 12.06 -0.91 8.91
CA HIS A 429 11.70 0.35 9.54
C HIS A 429 12.63 0.60 10.73
N TRP A 430 13.36 1.68 10.70
CA TRP A 430 14.41 1.99 11.67
C TRP A 430 14.34 3.44 12.16
N LYS A 431 14.02 3.61 13.43
CA LYS A 431 14.24 4.87 14.13
C LYS A 431 15.71 4.97 14.55
N ALA A 432 16.57 5.30 13.58
CA ALA A 432 18.02 5.30 13.76
C ALA A 432 18.48 6.22 14.91
N MET A 433 17.76 7.31 15.12
CA MET A 433 17.91 8.28 16.22
C MET A 433 16.54 8.81 16.59
N GLU A 434 16.40 9.50 17.73
CA GLU A 434 15.15 10.19 18.09
C GLU A 434 14.64 11.15 17.00
N LYS A 435 15.55 11.63 16.15
CA LYS A 435 15.30 12.62 15.10
C LYS A 435 15.33 12.05 13.69
N LEU A 436 15.66 10.78 13.51
CA LEU A 436 15.85 10.15 12.19
C LEU A 436 15.06 8.86 12.11
N ASP A 437 14.09 8.86 11.21
CA ASP A 437 13.26 7.72 10.84
C ASP A 437 13.61 7.28 9.41
N ILE A 438 13.86 5.98 9.20
CA ILE A 438 14.22 5.41 7.90
C ILE A 438 13.32 4.21 7.62
N ALA A 439 12.71 4.17 6.44
CA ALA A 439 11.99 3.02 5.94
C ALA A 439 12.55 2.59 4.59
N ALA A 440 12.77 1.30 4.40
CA ALA A 440 13.23 0.72 3.15
C ALA A 440 12.39 -0.52 2.80
N GLU A 441 12.02 -0.65 1.55
CA GLU A 441 11.30 -1.79 0.99
C GLU A 441 12.02 -2.26 -0.26
N LEU A 442 12.20 -3.55 -0.42
CA LEU A 442 12.81 -4.19 -1.58
C LEU A 442 11.95 -5.37 -2.02
N SER A 443 11.65 -5.46 -3.29
CA SER A 443 11.04 -6.64 -3.92
C SER A 443 11.84 -7.04 -5.15
N VAL A 444 12.29 -8.29 -5.19
CA VAL A 444 12.96 -8.88 -6.35
C VAL A 444 12.05 -9.94 -6.95
N ASN A 445 11.76 -9.84 -8.23
CA ASN A 445 10.71 -10.61 -8.89
C ASN A 445 11.26 -11.43 -10.05
N SER A 446 10.80 -12.66 -10.16
CA SER A 446 11.02 -13.53 -11.32
C SER A 446 9.67 -14.03 -11.81
N TYR A 447 9.38 -13.84 -13.11
CA TYR A 447 8.12 -14.22 -13.74
C TYR A 447 8.38 -15.29 -14.78
N THR A 448 7.52 -16.31 -14.82
CA THR A 448 7.51 -17.36 -15.83
C THR A 448 6.09 -17.47 -16.37
N LEU A 449 5.90 -17.14 -17.65
CA LEU A 449 4.62 -17.27 -18.33
C LEU A 449 4.40 -18.73 -18.73
N THR A 450 3.16 -19.17 -18.72
CA THR A 450 2.80 -20.55 -19.05
C THR A 450 2.34 -20.70 -20.49
N ASP A 451 1.80 -19.63 -21.07
CA ASP A 451 1.26 -19.62 -22.44
C ASP A 451 1.74 -18.38 -23.21
N LYS A 452 1.57 -18.39 -24.43
CA LYS A 452 1.59 -17.48 -25.61
C LYS A 452 2.31 -16.14 -25.57
N THR A 453 2.43 -15.41 -24.47
CA THR A 453 3.18 -14.15 -24.43
C THR A 453 4.65 -14.40 -24.20
N GLU A 454 5.48 -13.71 -24.95
CA GLU A 454 6.93 -13.86 -24.82
C GLU A 454 7.47 -13.30 -23.50
N LYS A 455 6.81 -12.30 -22.90
CA LYS A 455 7.32 -11.54 -21.76
C LYS A 455 6.22 -11.18 -20.76
N ALA A 456 6.61 -11.00 -19.50
CA ALA A 456 5.75 -10.42 -18.48
C ALA A 456 5.73 -8.89 -18.66
N TRP A 457 4.81 -8.42 -19.52
CA TRP A 457 4.70 -7.02 -19.91
C TRP A 457 4.51 -6.11 -18.69
N TYR A 458 5.32 -5.05 -18.62
CA TYR A 458 5.34 -4.01 -17.57
C TYR A 458 5.59 -4.50 -16.15
N LYS A 459 5.88 -5.77 -15.92
CA LYS A 459 6.21 -6.30 -14.58
C LYS A 459 7.71 -6.09 -14.30
N PRO A 460 8.08 -5.34 -13.24
CA PRO A 460 9.48 -5.04 -12.93
C PRO A 460 10.21 -6.23 -12.34
N SER A 461 11.48 -6.41 -12.72
CA SER A 461 12.35 -7.44 -12.14
C SER A 461 12.73 -7.17 -10.69
N PHE A 462 12.75 -5.90 -10.29
CA PHE A 462 12.87 -5.49 -8.89
C PHE A 462 12.26 -4.09 -8.69
N THR A 463 11.85 -3.81 -7.46
CA THR A 463 11.48 -2.48 -6.98
C THR A 463 12.15 -2.24 -5.63
N MET A 464 12.60 -1.01 -5.40
CA MET A 464 13.15 -0.59 -4.12
C MET A 464 12.63 0.82 -3.81
N THR A 465 12.15 1.00 -2.60
CA THR A 465 11.80 2.32 -2.04
C THR A 465 12.64 2.56 -0.79
N LEU A 466 13.18 3.76 -0.66
CA LEU A 466 13.85 4.22 0.55
C LEU A 466 13.26 5.56 0.94
N ARG A 467 12.89 5.73 2.19
CA ARG A 467 12.40 6.99 2.77
C ARG A 467 13.19 7.32 4.01
N GLY A 468 13.42 8.61 4.23
CA GLY A 468 14.06 9.11 5.43
C GLY A 468 13.44 10.44 5.85
N ASP A 469 13.07 10.56 7.11
CA ASP A 469 12.55 11.76 7.73
C ASP A 469 13.50 12.19 8.85
N TYR A 470 14.01 13.42 8.76
CA TYR A 470 14.96 13.97 9.72
C TYR A 470 14.43 15.26 10.35
N CYS A 471 14.22 15.23 11.65
CA CYS A 471 13.85 16.40 12.45
C CYS A 471 15.10 17.03 13.06
N LEU A 472 15.65 18.07 12.43
CA LEU A 472 16.83 18.75 12.95
C LEU A 472 16.53 19.39 14.33
N ASP A 473 15.44 20.15 14.37
CA ASP A 473 14.91 20.82 15.56
C ASP A 473 13.38 21.09 15.41
N LYS A 474 12.83 21.93 16.26
CA LYS A 474 11.40 22.32 16.18
C LYS A 474 11.07 23.15 14.94
N THR A 475 12.07 23.72 14.27
CA THR A 475 11.93 24.66 13.16
C THR A 475 12.11 23.97 11.81
N TRP A 476 13.09 23.07 11.69
CA TRP A 476 13.46 22.44 10.44
C TRP A 476 13.20 20.93 10.43
N LYS A 477 12.54 20.48 9.38
CA LYS A 477 12.33 19.06 9.07
C LYS A 477 12.72 18.80 7.63
N PHE A 478 13.42 17.70 7.40
CA PHE A 478 13.85 17.27 6.09
C PHE A 478 13.26 15.91 5.78
N ASN A 479 12.90 15.69 4.55
CA ASN A 479 12.51 14.38 4.06
C ASN A 479 13.24 14.07 2.76
N ALA A 480 13.51 12.79 2.55
CA ALA A 480 14.04 12.30 1.29
C ALA A 480 13.35 10.98 0.94
N SER A 481 13.07 10.76 -0.32
CA SER A 481 12.59 9.48 -0.81
C SER A 481 13.25 9.11 -2.12
N MET A 482 13.51 7.82 -2.31
CA MET A 482 14.11 7.25 -3.49
C MET A 482 13.27 6.07 -3.96
N MET A 483 12.95 6.02 -5.24
CA MET A 483 12.35 4.88 -5.91
C MET A 483 13.30 4.37 -6.99
N LEU A 484 13.54 3.07 -6.96
CA LEU A 484 14.24 2.33 -8.02
C LEU A 484 13.31 1.26 -8.57
N MET A 485 13.15 1.19 -9.86
CA MET A 485 12.40 0.14 -10.55
C MET A 485 13.27 -0.45 -11.64
N GLY A 486 13.44 -1.77 -11.62
CA GLY A 486 14.24 -2.49 -12.59
C GLY A 486 13.65 -2.45 -13.99
N LYS A 487 14.42 -2.98 -14.93
CA LYS A 487 13.99 -3.11 -16.33
C LYS A 487 12.69 -3.88 -16.44
N ARG A 488 11.84 -3.44 -17.37
CA ARG A 488 10.55 -4.04 -17.69
C ARG A 488 10.48 -4.29 -19.18
N TRP A 489 9.75 -5.32 -19.56
CA TRP A 489 9.46 -5.58 -20.97
C TRP A 489 8.20 -4.83 -21.38
N ALA A 490 8.21 -4.22 -22.54
CA ALA A 490 7.07 -3.64 -23.22
C ALA A 490 7.00 -4.16 -24.66
N MET A 491 5.82 -4.16 -25.23
CA MET A 491 5.63 -4.35 -26.66
C MET A 491 5.63 -2.97 -27.32
N ASN A 492 6.39 -2.79 -28.39
CA ASN A 492 6.37 -1.55 -29.15
C ASN A 492 5.24 -1.56 -30.19
N LEU A 493 5.12 -0.49 -30.97
CA LEU A 493 4.08 -0.35 -31.98
C LEU A 493 4.25 -1.29 -33.20
N ASP A 494 5.41 -1.90 -33.36
CA ASP A 494 5.69 -2.91 -34.39
C ASP A 494 5.46 -4.36 -33.88
N ASN A 495 4.83 -4.52 -32.71
CA ASN A 495 4.64 -5.79 -32.00
C ASN A 495 5.96 -6.50 -31.64
N VAL A 496 7.03 -5.75 -31.42
CA VAL A 496 8.32 -6.28 -31.03
C VAL A 496 8.56 -6.02 -29.54
N ALA A 497 9.06 -7.04 -28.84
CA ALA A 497 9.43 -6.93 -27.43
C ALA A 497 10.64 -5.98 -27.26
N VAL A 498 10.47 -4.91 -26.52
CA VAL A 498 11.51 -3.94 -26.17
C VAL A 498 11.68 -3.89 -24.66
N GLN A 499 12.85 -3.50 -24.21
CA GLN A 499 13.15 -3.36 -22.81
C GLN A 499 13.14 -1.87 -22.41
N LEU A 500 12.22 -1.51 -21.53
CA LEU A 500 12.21 -0.17 -20.94
C LEU A 500 13.36 -0.02 -19.94
N ASP A 501 13.98 1.15 -19.95
CA ASP A 501 15.06 1.46 -19.02
C ASP A 501 14.59 1.40 -17.56
N PRO A 502 15.50 1.12 -16.61
CA PRO A 502 15.19 1.23 -15.19
C PRO A 502 14.68 2.63 -14.87
N ALA A 503 13.74 2.73 -13.93
CA ALA A 503 13.27 4.02 -13.43
C ALA A 503 14.02 4.37 -12.14
N PHE A 504 14.45 5.63 -12.04
CA PHE A 504 15.04 6.20 -10.86
C PHE A 504 14.38 7.53 -10.53
N ASP A 505 13.74 7.63 -9.38
CA ASP A 505 13.14 8.86 -8.88
C ASP A 505 13.70 9.16 -7.50
N PHE A 506 14.26 10.36 -7.34
CA PHE A 506 14.78 10.82 -6.08
C PHE A 506 14.16 12.17 -5.73
N GLN A 507 13.57 12.25 -4.54
CA GLN A 507 12.87 13.43 -4.07
C GLN A 507 13.48 13.88 -2.75
N VAL A 508 13.54 15.19 -2.56
CA VAL A 508 13.95 15.80 -1.29
C VAL A 508 12.99 16.93 -0.93
N GLY A 509 12.76 17.11 0.34
CA GLY A 509 11.90 18.16 0.85
C GLY A 509 12.40 18.73 2.16
N ALA A 510 12.04 19.99 2.40
CA ALA A 510 12.29 20.69 3.65
C ALA A 510 11.04 21.44 4.08
N ASP A 511 10.72 21.34 5.36
CA ASP A 511 9.67 22.12 6.02
C ASP A 511 10.32 23.10 7.02
N TYR A 512 9.93 24.36 6.95
CA TYR A 512 10.34 25.42 7.87
C TYR A 512 9.14 25.88 8.70
N GLN A 513 9.17 25.64 10.00
CA GLN A 513 8.10 26.04 10.92
C GLN A 513 8.17 27.55 11.17
N ILE A 514 7.19 28.29 10.66
CA ILE A 514 7.09 29.76 10.79
C ILE A 514 6.44 30.10 12.15
N MET A 515 5.36 29.38 12.48
CA MET A 515 4.60 29.49 13.72
C MET A 515 4.24 28.07 14.18
N GLU A 516 3.70 27.91 15.38
CA GLU A 516 3.32 26.61 15.94
C GLU A 516 2.46 25.78 14.96
N ASP A 517 1.61 26.43 14.20
CA ASP A 517 0.61 25.82 13.32
C ASP A 517 0.90 25.97 11.84
N LEU A 518 1.83 26.86 11.47
CA LEU A 518 2.12 27.22 10.08
C LEU A 518 3.57 26.90 9.72
N ALA A 519 3.75 26.09 8.69
CA ALA A 519 5.06 25.83 8.08
C ALA A 519 5.07 26.21 6.60
N ALA A 520 6.21 26.69 6.11
CA ALA A 520 6.51 26.71 4.69
C ALA A 520 7.16 25.38 4.29
N PHE A 521 6.93 24.92 3.07
CA PHE A 521 7.62 23.76 2.53
C PHE A 521 8.25 24.06 1.16
N ALA A 522 9.34 23.37 0.87
CA ALA A 522 9.93 23.29 -0.45
C ALA A 522 10.28 21.83 -0.74
N GLU A 523 9.93 21.33 -1.92
CA GLU A 523 10.15 19.95 -2.35
C GLU A 523 10.70 19.93 -3.76
N ILE A 524 11.65 19.03 -4.01
CA ILE A 524 12.19 18.76 -5.33
C ILE A 524 11.84 17.33 -5.68
N HIS A 525 11.12 17.14 -6.77
CA HIS A 525 10.75 15.84 -7.30
C HIS A 525 11.63 15.52 -8.50
N ASN A 526 11.95 14.23 -8.66
CA ASN A 526 12.83 13.74 -9.72
C ASN A 526 14.11 14.59 -9.88
N LEU A 527 14.86 14.72 -8.79
CA LEU A 527 16.05 15.58 -8.67
C LEU A 527 17.07 15.37 -9.81
N PHE A 528 17.21 14.16 -10.31
CA PHE A 528 18.16 13.81 -11.36
C PHE A 528 17.59 13.93 -12.78
N HIS A 529 16.33 14.38 -12.91
CA HIS A 529 15.65 14.54 -14.20
C HIS A 529 15.61 13.25 -15.03
N ASP A 530 15.44 12.09 -14.38
CA ASP A 530 15.32 10.82 -15.08
C ASP A 530 13.98 10.74 -15.82
N LYS A 531 14.01 10.54 -17.14
CA LYS A 531 12.84 10.45 -18.01
C LYS A 531 12.49 8.97 -18.26
N TYR A 532 12.19 8.26 -17.21
CA TYR A 532 11.76 6.89 -17.36
C TYR A 532 10.33 6.80 -17.92
N GLN A 533 10.03 5.72 -18.60
CA GLN A 533 8.68 5.43 -19.11
C GLN A 533 7.99 4.42 -18.19
N LEU A 534 6.81 4.75 -17.69
CA LEU A 534 5.96 3.77 -16.99
C LEU A 534 5.34 2.80 -17.99
N TYR A 535 4.81 3.34 -19.07
CA TYR A 535 4.30 2.63 -20.24
C TYR A 535 5.05 3.10 -21.48
N TYR A 536 5.12 2.26 -22.49
CA TYR A 536 5.83 2.58 -23.73
C TYR A 536 5.30 3.88 -24.33
N ASN A 537 6.19 4.84 -24.63
CA ASN A 537 5.90 6.19 -25.08
C ASN A 537 5.20 7.12 -24.07
N TYR A 538 5.00 6.71 -22.82
CA TYR A 538 4.48 7.56 -21.74
C TYR A 538 5.58 7.84 -20.70
N PRO A 539 6.34 8.94 -20.90
CA PRO A 539 7.43 9.30 -19.99
C PRO A 539 6.91 9.84 -18.67
N SER A 540 7.71 9.70 -17.64
CA SER A 540 7.48 10.34 -16.34
C SER A 540 7.63 11.86 -16.45
N VAL A 541 7.01 12.57 -15.52
CA VAL A 541 7.28 13.99 -15.30
C VAL A 541 8.74 14.14 -14.83
N GLY A 542 9.51 14.99 -15.50
CA GLY A 542 10.90 15.23 -15.16
C GLY A 542 11.05 16.03 -13.86
N PHE A 543 12.17 16.74 -13.73
CA PHE A 543 12.47 17.57 -12.58
C PHE A 543 11.40 18.64 -12.31
N GLU A 544 10.91 18.71 -11.05
CA GLU A 544 9.99 19.72 -10.57
C GLU A 544 10.39 20.24 -9.19
N ILE A 545 10.17 21.53 -8.97
CA ILE A 545 10.29 22.16 -7.65
C ILE A 545 8.89 22.62 -7.23
N PHE A 546 8.49 22.26 -6.03
CA PHE A 546 7.26 22.71 -5.37
C PHE A 546 7.59 23.59 -4.18
N ALA A 547 6.77 24.61 -3.96
CA ALA A 547 6.83 25.41 -2.75
C ALA A 547 5.40 25.80 -2.30
N GLY A 548 5.23 25.97 -1.01
CA GLY A 548 3.92 26.31 -0.47
C GLY A 548 3.89 26.35 1.06
N ILE A 549 2.71 26.19 1.59
CA ILE A 549 2.44 26.23 3.03
C ILE A 549 1.74 24.96 3.51
N LYS A 550 1.99 24.61 4.77
CA LYS A 550 1.29 23.59 5.55
C LYS A 550 0.71 24.26 6.79
N TYR A 551 -0.58 24.11 7.03
CA TYR A 551 -1.27 24.72 8.16
C TYR A 551 -2.09 23.69 8.94
N ARG A 552 -1.97 23.71 10.27
CA ARG A 552 -2.72 22.84 11.19
C ARG A 552 -3.56 23.69 12.11
N PHE A 553 -4.86 23.40 12.26
CA PHE A 553 -5.76 24.24 13.05
C PHE A 553 -6.95 23.46 13.64
#